data_f7aac7b64c773105017ce20919ab3d6a
#
_entry.id   f7aac7b64c773105017ce20919ab3d6a
#
_cell.length_a   1.000
_cell.length_b   1.000
_cell.length_c   1.000
_cell.angle_alpha   90.00
_cell.angle_beta   90.00
_cell.angle_gamma   90.00
#
_symmetry.space_group_name_H-M   'P 1'
#
loop_
_entity.id
_entity.type
_entity.pdbx_description
1 polymer ?
#
loop_
_entity_poly.entity_id
_entity_poly.type
_entity_poly.pdbx_seq_one_letter_code
_entity_poly.pdbx_strand_id
1 'polypeptide(L)'
;YECSIQGLTEFLDSINLDRSMDAENTTDVNNAVTLITLHNTKGLEYNKVIITGMEEDVFPWQNKVGADLEEERRLFYVGVTRAKDELYLISSAKRFMYGTLQFTRPSVFLKEVASSLKINLFTNIRI
;
A
#
# COMPACT_ATOMS: atom_id res chain seq x y z
N TYR A 1 2.45 -26.43 17.22
CA TYR A 1 2.09 -25.63 18.42
C TYR A 1 0.87 -26.26 19.07
N GLU A 2 0.91 -26.44 20.40
CA GLU A 2 -0.23 -26.97 21.13
C GLU A 2 -1.36 -25.93 21.19
N CYS A 3 -2.61 -26.42 21.19
CA CYS A 3 -3.81 -25.57 21.30
C CYS A 3 -3.99 -25.10 22.76
N SER A 4 -3.05 -24.31 23.25
CA SER A 4 -2.97 -23.76 24.60
C SER A 4 -2.54 -22.29 24.56
N ILE A 5 -2.70 -21.57 25.68
CA ILE A 5 -2.22 -20.19 25.80
C ILE A 5 -0.70 -20.13 25.61
N GLN A 6 0.02 -21.13 26.08
CA GLN A 6 1.46 -21.22 25.91
C GLN A 6 1.84 -21.43 24.43
N GLY A 7 1.16 -22.33 23.71
CA GLY A 7 1.36 -22.52 22.27
C GLY A 7 1.03 -21.26 21.44
N LEU A 8 0.05 -20.46 21.84
CA LEU A 8 -0.24 -19.17 21.22
C LEU A 8 0.89 -18.17 21.47
N THR A 9 1.44 -18.12 22.68
CA THR A 9 2.57 -17.23 22.99
C THR A 9 3.80 -17.61 22.20
N GLU A 10 4.15 -18.90 22.14
CA GLU A 10 5.27 -19.42 21.34
C GLU A 10 5.10 -19.12 19.84
N PHE A 11 3.86 -19.22 19.32
CA PHE A 11 3.55 -18.86 17.94
C PHE A 11 3.74 -17.37 17.68
N LEU A 12 3.26 -16.51 18.56
CA LEU A 12 3.42 -15.05 18.44
C LEU A 12 4.89 -14.63 18.54
N ASP A 13 5.65 -15.27 19.43
CA ASP A 13 7.08 -15.02 19.58
C ASP A 13 7.85 -15.45 18.33
N SER A 14 7.49 -16.59 17.69
CA SER A 14 8.09 -17.03 16.45
C SER A 14 7.87 -16.05 15.30
N ILE A 15 6.66 -15.49 15.17
CA ILE A 15 6.34 -14.47 14.16
C ILE A 15 7.13 -13.17 14.41
N ASN A 16 7.31 -12.78 15.66
CA ASN A 16 8.08 -11.58 16.00
C ASN A 16 9.58 -11.78 15.74
N LEU A 17 10.11 -12.99 15.96
CA LEU A 17 11.49 -13.34 15.62
C LEU A 17 11.72 -13.32 14.09
N ASP A 18 10.80 -13.89 13.30
CA ASP A 18 10.90 -13.86 11.84
C ASP A 18 10.93 -12.43 11.32
N ARG A 19 10.14 -11.53 11.88
CA ARG A 19 10.17 -10.09 11.52
C ARG A 19 11.48 -9.40 11.89
N SER A 20 12.11 -9.78 13.00
CA SER A 20 13.41 -9.24 13.41
C SER A 20 14.55 -9.79 12.55
N MET A 21 14.48 -11.04 12.12
CA MET A 21 15.47 -11.67 11.25
C MET A 21 15.44 -11.10 9.82
N ASP A 22 14.26 -10.74 9.31
CA ASP A 22 14.13 -10.03 8.02
C ASP A 22 14.78 -8.63 8.06
N ALA A 23 14.82 -7.99 9.23
CA ALA A 23 15.48 -6.69 9.43
C ALA A 23 17.00 -6.80 9.58
N GLU A 24 17.52 -7.93 10.08
CA GLU A 24 18.96 -8.10 10.35
C GLU A 24 19.75 -8.71 9.19
N ASN A 25 19.11 -9.40 8.24
CA ASN A 25 19.78 -10.08 7.13
C ASN A 25 20.01 -9.21 5.88
N THR A 26 19.67 -7.94 5.89
CA THR A 26 19.98 -7.03 4.78
C THR A 26 21.31 -6.33 4.98
N THR A 27 22.36 -6.97 4.55
CA THR A 27 23.73 -6.39 4.48
C THR A 27 23.84 -5.24 3.47
N ASP A 28 22.77 -4.92 2.73
CA ASP A 28 22.69 -3.78 1.80
C ASP A 28 21.32 -3.07 1.89
N VAL A 29 21.00 -2.54 3.06
CA VAL A 29 19.75 -1.78 3.31
C VAL A 29 19.61 -0.59 2.34
N ASN A 30 20.71 -0.10 1.78
CA ASN A 30 20.72 1.04 0.88
C ASN A 30 20.40 0.71 -0.58
N ASN A 31 20.30 -0.56 -0.97
CA ASN A 31 20.06 -0.99 -2.35
C ASN A 31 18.89 -1.96 -2.48
N ALA A 32 17.89 -1.85 -1.66
CA ALA A 32 16.71 -2.70 -1.65
C ALA A 32 15.42 -1.90 -1.81
N VAL A 33 14.42 -2.53 -2.43
CA VAL A 33 13.05 -2.01 -2.50
C VAL A 33 12.27 -2.53 -1.30
N THR A 34 11.67 -1.62 -0.54
CA THR A 34 10.80 -1.97 0.59
C THR A 34 9.37 -2.20 0.09
N LEU A 35 8.82 -3.39 0.32
CA LEU A 35 7.40 -3.69 0.13
C LEU A 35 6.70 -3.60 1.48
N ILE A 36 5.69 -2.72 1.56
CA ILE A 36 5.01 -2.42 2.82
C ILE A 36 3.56 -2.03 2.56
N THR A 37 2.68 -2.28 3.52
CA THR A 37 1.30 -1.78 3.45
C THR A 37 1.24 -0.33 3.92
N LEU A 38 0.27 0.45 3.44
CA LEU A 38 0.09 1.85 3.86
C LEU A 38 -0.06 1.99 5.38
N HIS A 39 -0.75 1.05 6.03
CA HIS A 39 -0.94 1.06 7.49
C HIS A 39 0.37 1.01 8.28
N ASN A 40 1.38 0.31 7.75
CA ASN A 40 2.66 0.11 8.42
C ASN A 40 3.68 1.21 8.09
N THR A 41 3.34 2.18 7.27
CA THR A 41 4.27 3.25 6.84
C THR A 41 4.41 4.39 7.83
N LYS A 42 3.63 4.40 8.90
CA LYS A 42 3.66 5.47 9.92
C LYS A 42 5.07 5.62 10.51
N GLY A 43 5.59 6.84 10.48
CA GLY A 43 6.93 7.16 11.00
C GLY A 43 8.09 6.83 10.05
N LEU A 44 7.82 6.25 8.88
CA LEU A 44 8.83 5.96 7.86
C LEU A 44 8.80 7.02 6.76
N GLU A 45 9.93 7.22 6.09
CA GLU A 45 10.04 8.12 4.94
C GLU A 45 10.98 7.51 3.90
N TYR A 46 10.68 7.76 2.62
CA TYR A 46 11.44 7.24 1.48
C TYR A 46 11.63 8.33 0.44
N ASN A 47 12.75 8.30 -0.27
CA ASN A 47 12.99 9.27 -1.35
C ASN A 47 11.96 9.11 -2.47
N LYS A 48 11.64 7.86 -2.81
CA LYS A 48 10.64 7.53 -3.83
C LYS A 48 9.60 6.60 -3.24
N VAL A 49 8.33 6.92 -3.45
CA VAL A 49 7.19 6.10 -3.02
C VAL A 49 6.35 5.75 -4.23
N ILE A 50 5.99 4.48 -4.33
CA ILE A 50 5.08 3.97 -5.36
C ILE A 50 3.87 3.39 -4.64
N ILE A 51 2.70 3.99 -4.84
CA ILE A 51 1.43 3.47 -4.32
C ILE A 51 0.69 2.81 -5.47
N THR A 52 0.46 1.51 -5.36
CA THR A 52 -0.27 0.72 -6.36
C THR A 52 -1.71 0.47 -5.92
N GLY A 53 -2.55 -0.01 -6.85
CA GLY A 53 -3.92 -0.36 -6.53
C GLY A 53 -4.84 0.85 -6.37
N MET A 54 -4.50 1.97 -7.01
CA MET A 54 -5.29 3.20 -6.98
C MET A 54 -6.54 3.10 -7.86
N GLU A 55 -7.38 2.12 -7.55
CA GLU A 55 -8.64 1.81 -8.28
C GLU A 55 -9.82 1.79 -7.31
N GLU A 56 -10.99 2.16 -7.83
CA GLU A 56 -12.26 1.94 -7.13
C GLU A 56 -12.39 0.46 -6.73
N ASP A 57 -12.94 0.19 -5.57
CA ASP A 57 -13.11 -1.14 -5.00
C ASP A 57 -11.81 -1.86 -4.57
N VAL A 58 -10.66 -1.23 -4.76
CA VAL A 58 -9.36 -1.69 -4.25
C VAL A 58 -8.83 -0.71 -3.19
N PHE A 59 -8.70 0.57 -3.56
CA PHE A 59 -8.37 1.64 -2.64
C PHE A 59 -9.00 2.95 -3.12
N PRO A 60 -10.10 3.42 -2.51
CA PRO A 60 -10.73 2.88 -1.29
C PRO A 60 -11.33 1.48 -1.48
N TRP A 61 -11.37 0.72 -0.39
CA TRP A 61 -11.99 -0.61 -0.39
C TRP A 61 -13.50 -0.53 -0.65
N GLN A 62 -14.07 -1.61 -1.16
CA GLN A 62 -15.46 -1.71 -1.62
C GLN A 62 -16.48 -1.07 -0.65
N ASN A 63 -17.43 -0.31 -1.21
CA ASN A 63 -18.58 0.28 -0.51
C ASN A 63 -18.23 1.21 0.67
N LYS A 64 -17.03 1.75 0.73
CA LYS A 64 -16.66 2.74 1.72
C LYS A 64 -17.34 4.07 1.44
N VAL A 65 -18.11 4.56 2.40
CA VAL A 65 -18.83 5.85 2.33
C VAL A 65 -18.72 6.58 3.67
N GLY A 66 -18.94 7.88 3.68
CA GLY A 66 -18.96 8.67 4.92
C GLY A 66 -17.66 8.56 5.72
N ALA A 67 -17.78 8.22 7.01
CA ALA A 67 -16.64 8.15 7.93
C ALA A 67 -15.59 7.10 7.53
N ASP A 68 -16.03 5.98 6.95
CA ASP A 68 -15.13 4.92 6.49
C ASP A 68 -14.30 5.37 5.28
N LEU A 69 -14.88 6.15 4.37
CA LEU A 69 -14.15 6.73 3.25
C LEU A 69 -13.15 7.78 3.72
N GLU A 70 -13.50 8.57 4.72
CA GLU A 70 -12.58 9.55 5.32
C GLU A 70 -11.38 8.88 6.00
N GLU A 71 -11.57 7.71 6.60
CA GLU A 71 -10.45 6.94 7.17
C GLU A 71 -9.52 6.42 6.08
N GLU A 72 -10.05 5.89 4.98
CA GLU A 72 -9.26 5.51 3.80
C GLU A 72 -8.52 6.73 3.20
N ARG A 73 -9.15 7.91 3.18
CA ARG A 73 -8.51 9.14 2.73
C ARG A 73 -7.36 9.58 3.64
N ARG A 74 -7.50 9.42 4.96
CA ARG A 74 -6.41 9.67 5.91
C ARG A 74 -5.25 8.70 5.68
N LEU A 75 -5.55 7.44 5.44
CA LEU A 75 -4.54 6.44 5.12
C LEU A 75 -3.79 6.79 3.82
N PHE A 76 -4.52 7.23 2.79
CA PHE A 76 -3.92 7.71 1.55
C PHE A 76 -2.99 8.91 1.80
N TYR A 77 -3.45 9.90 2.59
CA TYR A 77 -2.63 11.05 2.97
C TYR A 77 -1.34 10.62 3.69
N VAL A 78 -1.43 9.68 4.62
CA VAL A 78 -0.24 9.13 5.29
C VAL A 78 0.72 8.53 4.28
N GLY A 79 0.24 7.72 3.33
CA GLY A 79 1.07 7.12 2.29
C GLY A 79 1.77 8.15 1.39
N VAL A 80 1.02 9.15 0.93
CA VAL A 80 1.53 10.23 0.08
C VAL A 80 2.63 11.02 0.79
N THR A 81 2.44 11.33 2.07
CA THR A 81 3.40 12.10 2.86
C THR A 81 4.67 11.32 3.24
N ARG A 82 4.77 10.03 2.89
CA ARG A 82 6.01 9.25 3.05
C ARG A 82 7.05 9.55 1.99
N ALA A 83 6.64 10.13 0.86
CA ALA A 83 7.55 10.50 -0.22
C ALA A 83 8.27 11.81 0.10
N LYS A 84 9.61 11.79 0.00
CA LYS A 84 10.45 12.99 0.13
C LYS A 84 10.60 13.71 -1.22
N ASP A 85 10.92 12.97 -2.26
CA ASP A 85 11.31 13.53 -3.56
C ASP A 85 10.30 13.19 -4.66
N GLU A 86 9.90 11.93 -4.78
CA GLU A 86 9.08 11.45 -5.88
C GLU A 86 7.93 10.57 -5.38
N LEU A 87 6.74 10.78 -5.94
CA LEU A 87 5.56 9.98 -5.67
C LEU A 87 4.97 9.48 -6.99
N TYR A 88 4.74 8.17 -7.05
CA TYR A 88 4.06 7.51 -8.17
C TYR A 88 2.77 6.88 -7.68
N LEU A 89 1.66 7.23 -8.32
CA LEU A 89 0.33 6.67 -8.06
C LEU A 89 -0.08 5.84 -9.26
N ILE A 90 -0.25 4.52 -9.06
CA ILE A 90 -0.47 3.57 -10.15
C ILE A 90 -1.87 2.98 -10.05
N SER A 91 -2.63 3.10 -11.13
CA SER A 91 -3.89 2.39 -11.33
C SER A 91 -3.83 1.50 -12.57
N SER A 92 -4.51 0.35 -12.50
CA SER A 92 -4.64 -0.59 -13.61
C SER A 92 -6.02 -0.43 -14.26
N ALA A 93 -6.12 -0.55 -15.58
CA ALA A 93 -7.42 -0.57 -16.27
C ALA A 93 -8.13 -1.92 -16.17
N LYS A 94 -7.37 -2.98 -15.89
CA LYS A 94 -7.86 -4.35 -15.73
C LYS A 94 -7.09 -5.05 -14.62
N ARG A 95 -7.79 -5.79 -13.79
CA ARG A 95 -7.19 -6.55 -12.69
C ARG A 95 -7.83 -7.94 -12.60
N PHE A 96 -7.01 -8.95 -12.39
CA PHE A 96 -7.50 -10.28 -12.10
C PHE A 96 -7.80 -10.38 -10.61
N MET A 97 -9.07 -10.51 -10.24
CA MET A 97 -9.52 -10.58 -8.86
C MET A 97 -10.57 -11.68 -8.71
N TYR A 98 -10.47 -12.46 -7.65
CA TYR A 98 -11.41 -13.54 -7.33
C TYR A 98 -11.64 -14.53 -8.48
N GLY A 99 -10.58 -14.86 -9.23
CA GLY A 99 -10.67 -15.81 -10.35
C GLY A 99 -11.20 -15.22 -11.65
N THR A 100 -11.51 -13.93 -11.73
CA THR A 100 -12.03 -13.26 -12.92
C THR A 100 -11.25 -12.00 -13.28
N LEU A 101 -11.18 -11.70 -14.58
CA LEU A 101 -10.64 -10.45 -15.08
C LEU A 101 -11.72 -9.36 -14.98
N GLN A 102 -11.45 -8.35 -14.19
CA GLN A 102 -12.35 -7.22 -13.98
C GLN A 102 -11.79 -5.94 -14.58
N PHE A 103 -12.66 -5.13 -15.18
CA PHE A 103 -12.33 -3.77 -15.56
C PHE A 103 -12.43 -2.87 -14.33
N THR A 104 -11.40 -2.09 -14.11
CA THR A 104 -11.28 -1.19 -12.97
C THR A 104 -11.43 0.28 -13.40
N ARG A 105 -11.76 1.12 -12.47
CA ARG A 105 -11.80 2.58 -12.65
C ARG A 105 -10.80 3.22 -11.70
N PRO A 106 -10.17 4.34 -12.10
CA PRO A 106 -9.28 5.06 -11.21
C PRO A 106 -9.97 5.46 -9.90
N SER A 107 -9.25 5.33 -8.80
CA SER A 107 -9.68 5.72 -7.47
C SER A 107 -10.19 7.16 -7.42
N VAL A 108 -11.17 7.42 -6.57
CA VAL A 108 -11.63 8.78 -6.27
C VAL A 108 -10.48 9.65 -5.75
N PHE A 109 -9.54 9.09 -5.01
CA PHE A 109 -8.37 9.82 -4.51
C PHE A 109 -7.45 10.31 -5.63
N LEU A 110 -7.27 9.53 -6.70
CA LEU A 110 -6.56 10.00 -7.89
C LEU A 110 -7.24 11.19 -8.56
N LYS A 111 -8.57 11.16 -8.63
CA LYS A 111 -9.34 12.27 -9.23
C LYS A 111 -9.23 13.54 -8.38
N GLU A 112 -9.27 13.41 -7.05
CA GLU A 112 -9.10 14.52 -6.12
C GLU A 112 -7.72 15.16 -6.25
N VAL A 113 -6.66 14.35 -6.30
CA VAL A 113 -5.28 14.83 -6.46
C VAL A 113 -5.08 15.45 -7.84
N ALA A 114 -5.59 14.82 -8.91
CA ALA A 114 -5.47 15.33 -10.28
C ALA A 114 -6.13 16.69 -10.48
N SER A 115 -7.23 16.97 -9.75
CA SER A 115 -7.89 18.27 -9.79
C SER A 115 -7.11 19.38 -9.10
N SER A 116 -6.25 19.03 -8.17
CA SER A 116 -5.49 19.96 -7.29
C SER A 116 -4.07 20.23 -7.77
N LEU A 117 -3.48 19.30 -8.53
CA LEU A 117 -2.10 19.36 -8.98
C LEU A 117 -2.00 19.20 -10.50
N LYS A 118 -1.03 19.88 -11.11
CA LYS A 118 -0.64 19.60 -12.51
C LYS A 118 0.11 18.27 -12.54
N ILE A 119 -0.62 17.18 -12.77
CA ILE A 119 -0.06 15.84 -12.81
C ILE A 119 0.35 15.50 -14.23
N ASN A 120 1.56 15.00 -14.42
CA ASN A 120 1.99 14.35 -15.64
C ASN A 120 1.35 12.95 -15.68
N LEU A 121 0.30 12.78 -16.47
CA LEU A 121 -0.32 11.48 -16.70
C LEU A 121 0.49 10.71 -17.74
N PHE A 122 1.22 9.70 -17.29
CA PHE A 122 1.79 8.70 -18.20
C PHE A 122 0.74 7.63 -18.48
N THR A 123 0.01 7.78 -19.58
CA THR A 123 -0.84 6.72 -20.11
C THR A 123 -0.01 5.85 -21.06
N ASN A 124 0.02 4.56 -20.78
CA ASN A 124 0.59 3.44 -21.52
C ASN A 124 2.00 3.00 -21.09
N ILE A 125 2.04 2.18 -20.04
CA ILE A 125 3.04 1.14 -19.99
C ILE A 125 2.46 -0.07 -20.73
N ARG A 126 2.90 -0.33 -21.96
CA ARG A 126 2.73 -1.63 -22.60
C ARG A 126 3.84 -2.53 -22.06
N ILE A 127 3.47 -3.54 -21.33
CA ILE A 127 4.30 -4.69 -21.04
C ILE A 127 4.08 -5.71 -22.15
#